data_ad9603cbd715ef3ba493afc7674c839b
#
_entry.id   ad9603cbd715ef3ba493afc7674c839b
#
_cell.length_a   1.000
_cell.length_b   1.000
_cell.length_c   1.000
_cell.angle_alpha   90.00
_cell.angle_beta   90.00
_cell.angle_gamma   90.00
#
_symmetry.space_group_name_H-M   'P 1'
#
loop_
_entity.id
_entity.type
_entity.pdbx_description
1 polymer ?
#
loop_
_entity_poly.entity_id
_entity_poly.type
_entity_poly.pdbx_seq_one_letter_code
_entity_poly.pdbx_strand_id
1 'polypeptide(L)'
;LRAMADGVSISLDTVAEVRLNGALVLSAANVHRRWRVDVSAALTAGKNTVEILFRSPVREAAERAEHMPFPIPYQQVNGPIAHANMLRKQQCDFGWDWNIALGIFGVSGGIRLEPPGPRIADIVVTQAHRPGVAEVTLAIQAQGLSDVHASLCGVQGTAPVRHGVARVTLTIDDPQLWWPAGQGPQVLHDLVVTVEGARATRRIGLRDMRLVSEPDAAGRSFGVQVNGRAVFAKGANWIPADALHGRITVDGVRGLLQS
;
A
#
# COMPACT_ATOMS: atom_id res chain seq x y z
N LEU A 1 -19.76 -8.75 28.98
CA LEU A 1 -18.70 -7.92 28.37
C LEU A 1 -18.69 -8.22 26.88
N ARG A 2 -19.11 -7.27 26.03
CA ARG A 2 -18.94 -7.39 24.58
C ARG A 2 -17.44 -7.43 24.28
N ALA A 3 -17.05 -8.24 23.29
CA ALA A 3 -15.68 -8.27 22.83
C ALA A 3 -15.19 -6.83 22.52
N MET A 4 -14.01 -6.47 23.02
CA MET A 4 -13.45 -5.12 22.87
C MET A 4 -12.86 -4.85 21.48
N ALA A 5 -13.09 -5.75 20.51
CA ALA A 5 -12.60 -5.61 19.14
C ALA A 5 -13.58 -6.22 18.14
N ASP A 6 -13.66 -5.64 16.96
CA ASP A 6 -14.49 -6.10 15.85
C ASP A 6 -13.69 -6.51 14.61
N GLY A 7 -12.38 -6.28 14.61
CA GLY A 7 -11.54 -6.60 13.45
C GLY A 7 -10.12 -7.00 13.79
N VAL A 8 -9.52 -7.81 12.93
CA VAL A 8 -8.08 -8.10 12.89
C VAL A 8 -7.51 -7.57 11.60
N SER A 9 -6.43 -6.77 11.69
CA SER A 9 -5.61 -6.35 10.56
C SER A 9 -4.34 -7.17 10.51
N ILE A 10 -4.06 -7.80 9.36
CA ILE A 10 -2.91 -8.70 9.19
C ILE A 10 -2.36 -8.63 7.76
N SER A 11 -1.05 -8.77 7.62
CA SER A 11 -0.36 -8.94 6.33
C SER A 11 0.34 -10.28 6.31
N LEU A 12 0.04 -11.11 5.32
CA LEU A 12 0.49 -12.51 5.22
C LEU A 12 1.22 -12.74 3.90
N ASP A 13 2.34 -13.43 3.97
CA ASP A 13 3.09 -13.95 2.84
C ASP A 13 3.00 -15.48 2.85
N THR A 14 2.31 -16.14 1.96
CA THR A 14 1.43 -15.66 0.90
C THR A 14 0.08 -16.38 1.01
N VAL A 15 0.12 -17.73 0.96
CA VAL A 15 -1.07 -18.57 1.08
C VAL A 15 -1.18 -19.04 2.52
N ALA A 16 -2.22 -18.59 3.20
CA ALA A 16 -2.42 -18.88 4.61
C ALA A 16 -3.89 -18.98 4.99
N GLU A 17 -4.17 -19.78 6.00
CA GLU A 17 -5.45 -19.84 6.71
C GLU A 17 -5.26 -19.30 8.12
N VAL A 18 -6.15 -18.40 8.55
CA VAL A 18 -6.16 -17.87 9.91
C VAL A 18 -7.40 -18.37 10.62
N ARG A 19 -7.19 -18.96 11.78
CA ARG A 19 -8.26 -19.38 12.70
C ARG A 19 -8.18 -18.59 13.99
N LEU A 20 -9.34 -18.21 14.50
CA LEU A 20 -9.48 -17.61 15.81
C LEU A 20 -10.38 -18.51 16.65
N ASN A 21 -9.86 -19.01 17.78
CA ASN A 21 -10.55 -19.97 18.66
C ASN A 21 -11.11 -21.18 17.87
N GLY A 22 -10.35 -21.69 16.89
CA GLY A 22 -10.72 -22.79 16.02
C GLY A 22 -11.60 -22.41 14.80
N ALA A 23 -12.28 -21.26 14.82
CA ALA A 23 -13.08 -20.81 13.68
C ALA A 23 -12.20 -20.23 12.56
N LEU A 24 -12.40 -20.67 11.30
CA LEU A 24 -11.71 -20.08 10.13
C LEU A 24 -12.24 -18.66 9.90
N VAL A 25 -11.36 -17.66 10.01
CA VAL A 25 -11.73 -16.25 9.85
C VAL A 25 -11.13 -15.62 8.58
N LEU A 26 -10.05 -16.21 8.01
CA LEU A 26 -9.43 -15.69 6.80
C LEU A 26 -8.74 -16.80 6.01
N SER A 27 -8.92 -16.77 4.67
CA SER A 27 -8.05 -17.46 3.71
C SER A 27 -7.38 -16.41 2.84
N ALA A 28 -6.04 -16.34 2.89
CA ALA A 28 -5.22 -15.38 2.18
C ALA A 28 -4.41 -16.05 1.08
N ALA A 29 -4.19 -15.35 -0.05
CA ALA A 29 -3.37 -15.82 -1.16
C ALA A 29 -2.68 -14.66 -1.91
N ASN A 30 -2.37 -13.56 -1.23
CA ASN A 30 -1.79 -12.37 -1.85
C ASN A 30 -0.99 -11.56 -0.83
N VAL A 31 0.35 -11.52 -0.98
CA VAL A 31 1.25 -10.77 -0.08
C VAL A 31 1.10 -9.26 -0.22
N HIS A 32 0.71 -8.76 -1.40
CA HIS A 32 0.58 -7.32 -1.68
C HIS A 32 -0.71 -6.74 -1.09
N ARG A 33 -1.47 -7.52 -0.33
CA ARG A 33 -2.74 -7.12 0.26
C ARG A 33 -2.66 -7.14 1.78
N ARG A 34 -3.06 -6.04 2.42
CA ARG A 34 -3.39 -6.02 3.84
C ARG A 34 -4.81 -6.56 4.01
N TRP A 35 -4.96 -7.54 4.86
CA TRP A 35 -6.25 -8.15 5.17
C TRP A 35 -6.82 -7.51 6.44
N ARG A 36 -8.09 -7.22 6.40
CA ARG A 36 -8.88 -6.84 7.57
C ARG A 36 -10.14 -7.68 7.61
N VAL A 37 -10.38 -8.32 8.74
CA VAL A 37 -11.45 -9.30 8.91
C VAL A 37 -12.23 -8.96 10.16
N ASP A 38 -13.57 -8.97 10.07
CA ASP A 38 -14.43 -8.94 11.23
C ASP A 38 -14.31 -10.27 11.99
N VAL A 39 -13.96 -10.19 13.25
CA VAL A 39 -13.76 -11.34 14.14
C VAL A 39 -14.68 -11.31 15.35
N SER A 40 -15.64 -10.40 15.40
CA SER A 40 -16.56 -10.19 16.53
C SER A 40 -17.29 -11.47 16.95
N ALA A 41 -17.68 -12.31 15.98
CA ALA A 41 -18.37 -13.57 16.23
C ALA A 41 -17.45 -14.69 16.79
N ALA A 42 -16.13 -14.59 16.55
CA ALA A 42 -15.15 -15.60 16.96
C ALA A 42 -14.41 -15.22 18.26
N LEU A 43 -14.52 -13.97 18.70
CA LEU A 43 -13.88 -13.49 19.94
C LEU A 43 -14.66 -13.90 21.20
N THR A 44 -13.89 -14.27 22.20
CA THR A 44 -14.42 -14.56 23.56
C THR A 44 -13.82 -13.61 24.58
N ALA A 45 -14.46 -13.47 25.74
CA ALA A 45 -13.89 -12.74 26.86
C ALA A 45 -12.65 -13.48 27.40
N GLY A 46 -11.59 -12.75 27.70
CA GLY A 46 -10.34 -13.30 28.21
C GLY A 46 -9.37 -13.77 27.13
N LYS A 47 -8.76 -14.93 27.30
CA LYS A 47 -7.74 -15.47 26.40
C LYS A 47 -8.37 -15.91 25.08
N ASN A 48 -7.77 -15.49 23.97
CA ASN A 48 -8.11 -15.93 22.63
C ASN A 48 -6.87 -16.55 21.96
N THR A 49 -7.08 -17.56 21.13
CA THR A 49 -6.01 -18.27 20.42
C THR A 49 -6.12 -17.98 18.93
N VAL A 50 -5.05 -17.45 18.34
CA VAL A 50 -4.90 -17.27 16.90
C VAL A 50 -3.98 -18.35 16.37
N GLU A 51 -4.43 -19.09 15.38
CA GLU A 51 -3.67 -20.10 14.65
C GLU A 51 -3.53 -19.66 13.20
N ILE A 52 -2.30 -19.68 12.68
CA ILE A 52 -2.01 -19.32 11.29
C ILE A 52 -1.31 -20.51 10.66
N LEU A 53 -1.98 -21.13 9.68
CA LEU A 53 -1.42 -22.18 8.87
C LEU A 53 -0.90 -21.58 7.56
N PHE A 54 0.41 -21.57 7.36
CA PHE A 54 1.03 -21.23 6.09
C PHE A 54 1.18 -22.46 5.21
N ARG A 55 0.75 -22.36 3.95
CA ARG A 55 1.03 -23.39 2.94
C ARG A 55 2.38 -23.13 2.31
N SER A 56 3.08 -24.19 1.95
CA SER A 56 4.36 -24.10 1.24
C SER A 56 4.16 -23.36 -0.10
N PRO A 57 4.80 -22.20 -0.33
CA PRO A 57 4.65 -21.48 -1.60
C PRO A 57 5.14 -22.29 -2.80
N VAL A 58 6.15 -23.15 -2.59
CA VAL A 58 6.69 -24.03 -3.64
C VAL A 58 5.67 -25.07 -4.08
N ARG A 59 5.03 -25.76 -3.12
CA ARG A 59 3.99 -26.76 -3.41
C ARG A 59 2.76 -26.11 -4.00
N GLU A 60 2.29 -25.03 -3.41
CA GLU A 60 1.11 -24.31 -3.86
C GLU A 60 1.28 -23.77 -5.30
N ALA A 61 2.48 -23.28 -5.65
CA ALA A 61 2.78 -22.84 -7.00
C ALA A 61 2.74 -23.99 -8.01
N ALA A 62 3.33 -25.15 -7.66
CA ALA A 62 3.31 -26.34 -8.50
C ALA A 62 1.89 -26.88 -8.70
N GLU A 63 1.12 -27.03 -7.63
CA GLU A 63 -0.28 -27.47 -7.68
C GLU A 63 -1.14 -26.57 -8.57
N ARG A 64 -0.97 -25.25 -8.49
CA ARG A 64 -1.68 -24.30 -9.35
C ARG A 64 -1.28 -24.43 -10.82
N ALA A 65 0.00 -24.64 -11.09
CA ALA A 65 0.49 -24.84 -12.45
C ALA A 65 -0.09 -26.11 -13.08
N GLU A 66 -0.22 -27.20 -12.34
CA GLU A 66 -0.82 -28.46 -12.80
C GLU A 66 -2.30 -28.32 -13.16
N HIS A 67 -3.03 -27.41 -12.49
CA HIS A 67 -4.45 -27.16 -12.76
C HIS A 67 -4.71 -26.16 -13.88
N MET A 68 -3.66 -25.60 -14.49
CA MET A 68 -3.84 -24.69 -15.63
C MET A 68 -4.24 -25.46 -16.90
N PRO A 69 -5.12 -24.92 -17.74
CA PRO A 69 -5.59 -25.58 -18.95
C PRO A 69 -4.50 -25.71 -20.03
N PHE A 70 -3.39 -25.01 -19.87
CA PHE A 70 -2.21 -25.06 -20.74
C PHE A 70 -0.96 -24.65 -19.92
N PRO A 71 0.25 -25.08 -20.34
CA PRO A 71 1.48 -24.68 -19.67
C PRO A 71 1.67 -23.17 -19.69
N ILE A 72 1.87 -22.57 -18.51
CA ILE A 72 2.19 -21.14 -18.37
C ILE A 72 3.72 -21.01 -18.32
N PRO A 73 4.34 -20.26 -19.27
CA PRO A 73 5.77 -20.01 -19.22
C PRO A 73 6.18 -19.27 -17.95
N TYR A 74 7.31 -19.62 -17.38
CA TYR A 74 7.92 -18.93 -16.25
C TYR A 74 9.43 -18.78 -16.44
N GLN A 75 10.02 -17.82 -15.73
CA GLN A 75 11.45 -17.56 -15.81
C GLN A 75 12.23 -18.71 -15.14
N GLN A 76 12.98 -19.45 -15.92
CA GLN A 76 13.76 -20.62 -15.44
C GLN A 76 15.24 -20.29 -15.19
N VAL A 77 15.79 -19.32 -15.92
CA VAL A 77 17.23 -19.05 -15.95
C VAL A 77 17.75 -18.55 -14.59
N ASN A 78 17.02 -17.64 -13.99
CA ASN A 78 17.41 -16.98 -12.73
C ASN A 78 16.57 -17.45 -11.53
N GLY A 79 15.53 -18.24 -11.77
CA GLY A 79 14.60 -18.71 -10.73
C GLY A 79 14.65 -20.22 -10.58
N PRO A 80 15.52 -20.78 -9.72
CA PRO A 80 15.66 -22.24 -9.55
C PRO A 80 14.41 -22.90 -8.95
N ILE A 81 13.53 -22.16 -8.27
CA ILE A 81 12.24 -22.67 -7.82
C ILE A 81 11.18 -22.35 -8.89
N ALA A 82 10.53 -23.40 -9.37
CA ALA A 82 9.58 -23.33 -10.47
C ALA A 82 8.27 -22.61 -10.10
N HIS A 83 7.58 -22.09 -11.13
CA HIS A 83 6.20 -21.61 -11.08
C HIS A 83 5.93 -20.41 -10.17
N ALA A 84 6.94 -19.55 -9.92
CA ALA A 84 6.81 -18.34 -9.11
C ALA A 84 5.61 -17.44 -9.54
N ASN A 85 5.32 -17.40 -10.84
CA ASN A 85 4.25 -16.62 -11.44
C ASN A 85 2.82 -17.14 -11.13
N MET A 86 2.68 -18.30 -10.49
CA MET A 86 1.40 -18.83 -10.04
C MET A 86 0.93 -18.21 -8.71
N LEU A 87 1.79 -17.50 -8.02
CA LEU A 87 1.46 -16.85 -6.74
C LEU A 87 1.53 -15.32 -6.85
N ARG A 88 0.70 -14.67 -6.07
CA ARG A 88 0.75 -13.21 -5.91
C ARG A 88 1.73 -12.83 -4.80
N LYS A 89 3.01 -12.99 -5.10
CA LYS A 89 4.13 -12.62 -4.23
C LYS A 89 5.33 -12.14 -5.07
N GLN A 90 6.35 -11.63 -4.43
CA GLN A 90 7.59 -11.24 -5.10
C GLN A 90 8.21 -12.48 -5.76
N GLN A 91 8.36 -12.46 -7.08
CA GLN A 91 8.89 -13.60 -7.81
C GLN A 91 10.36 -13.88 -7.49
N CYS A 92 11.11 -12.83 -7.12
CA CYS A 92 12.51 -12.97 -6.71
C CYS A 92 12.72 -13.81 -5.44
N ASP A 93 11.68 -14.06 -4.64
CA ASP A 93 11.76 -14.98 -3.50
C ASP A 93 11.99 -16.46 -3.96
N PHE A 94 11.68 -16.75 -5.20
CA PHE A 94 11.92 -18.05 -5.84
C PHE A 94 13.31 -18.15 -6.49
N GLY A 95 14.13 -17.13 -6.30
CA GLY A 95 15.48 -16.98 -6.82
C GLY A 95 15.57 -15.97 -7.96
N TRP A 96 16.72 -15.36 -8.06
CA TRP A 96 17.12 -14.47 -9.16
C TRP A 96 18.65 -14.44 -9.23
N ASP A 97 19.25 -13.82 -10.25
CA ASP A 97 20.71 -13.70 -10.39
C ASP A 97 21.38 -12.92 -9.24
N TRP A 98 20.61 -12.09 -8.55
CA TRP A 98 21.05 -11.30 -7.38
C TRP A 98 20.37 -11.72 -6.05
N ASN A 99 19.50 -12.74 -6.06
CA ASN A 99 18.78 -13.18 -4.86
C ASN A 99 18.76 -14.71 -4.73
N ILE A 100 18.96 -15.19 -3.51
CA ILE A 100 18.85 -16.61 -3.20
C ILE A 100 17.39 -17.07 -3.22
N ALA A 101 17.19 -18.35 -3.57
CA ALA A 101 15.87 -18.97 -3.62
C ALA A 101 15.50 -19.52 -2.25
N LEU A 102 14.65 -18.84 -1.51
CA LEU A 102 14.24 -19.25 -0.15
C LEU A 102 12.81 -19.78 -0.08
N GLY A 103 11.93 -19.37 -1.02
CA GLY A 103 10.52 -19.71 -0.95
C GLY A 103 9.90 -19.25 0.38
N ILE A 104 10.22 -18.04 0.82
CA ILE A 104 9.83 -17.50 2.13
C ILE A 104 8.32 -17.40 2.29
N PHE A 105 7.88 -17.50 3.53
CA PHE A 105 6.48 -17.29 3.94
C PHE A 105 6.43 -16.85 5.41
N GLY A 106 5.33 -16.20 5.80
CA GLY A 106 5.17 -15.78 7.18
C GLY A 106 4.28 -14.55 7.32
N VAL A 107 4.32 -13.94 8.50
CA VAL A 107 3.67 -12.66 8.76
C VAL A 107 4.60 -11.55 8.28
N SER A 108 4.25 -10.89 7.17
CA SER A 108 5.06 -9.84 6.56
C SER A 108 4.84 -8.45 7.16
N GLY A 109 3.78 -8.28 7.94
CA GLY A 109 3.45 -7.05 8.68
C GLY A 109 2.93 -7.39 10.08
N GLY A 110 2.50 -6.41 10.83
CA GLY A 110 1.94 -6.67 12.17
C GLY A 110 0.57 -7.35 12.12
N ILE A 111 0.24 -8.07 13.20
CA ILE A 111 -1.12 -8.50 13.50
C ILE A 111 -1.68 -7.53 14.54
N ARG A 112 -2.85 -6.96 14.28
CA ARG A 112 -3.48 -6.02 15.20
C ARG A 112 -4.93 -6.40 15.42
N LEU A 113 -5.34 -6.41 16.67
CA LEU A 113 -6.74 -6.44 17.05
C LEU A 113 -7.23 -5.00 17.13
N GLU A 114 -8.26 -4.68 16.36
CA GLU A 114 -8.78 -3.31 16.23
C GLU A 114 -10.07 -3.19 17.05
N PRO A 115 -10.21 -2.12 17.88
CA PRO A 115 -11.43 -1.90 18.62
C PRO A 115 -12.59 -1.56 17.67
N PRO A 116 -13.85 -1.84 18.08
CA PRO A 116 -15.01 -1.39 17.35
C PRO A 116 -15.10 0.15 17.36
N GLY A 117 -15.67 0.71 16.32
CA GLY A 117 -15.98 2.14 16.28
C GLY A 117 -15.51 2.86 15.03
N PRO A 118 -15.54 4.21 15.08
CA PRO A 118 -15.18 5.05 13.97
C PRO A 118 -13.74 4.85 13.54
N ARG A 119 -13.50 4.88 12.21
CA ARG A 119 -12.15 4.77 11.66
C ARG A 119 -12.03 5.38 10.30
N ILE A 120 -10.79 5.69 9.93
CA ILE A 120 -10.38 6.09 8.58
C ILE A 120 -9.52 4.95 8.03
N ALA A 121 -10.06 4.23 7.03
CA ALA A 121 -9.39 3.05 6.45
C ALA A 121 -8.39 3.45 5.38
N ASP A 122 -8.73 4.42 4.53
CA ASP A 122 -7.84 4.96 3.49
C ASP A 122 -8.20 6.39 3.09
N ILE A 123 -7.25 7.10 2.52
CA ILE A 123 -7.41 8.44 1.96
C ILE A 123 -6.74 8.45 0.58
N VAL A 124 -7.52 8.54 -0.48
CA VAL A 124 -7.01 8.77 -1.84
C VAL A 124 -7.00 10.27 -2.10
N VAL A 125 -5.84 10.80 -2.49
CA VAL A 125 -5.63 12.23 -2.76
C VAL A 125 -5.44 12.42 -4.25
N THR A 126 -6.27 13.25 -4.87
CA THR A 126 -6.09 13.73 -6.24
C THR A 126 -5.94 15.24 -6.25
N GLN A 127 -5.21 15.79 -7.21
CA GLN A 127 -4.91 17.20 -7.30
C GLN A 127 -5.15 17.72 -8.72
N ALA A 128 -5.75 18.89 -8.82
CA ALA A 128 -5.83 19.67 -10.05
C ALA A 128 -5.21 21.05 -9.80
N HIS A 129 -4.29 21.46 -10.66
CA HIS A 129 -3.54 22.71 -10.52
C HIS A 129 -3.90 23.70 -11.63
N ARG A 130 -4.10 24.97 -11.25
CA ARG A 130 -4.22 26.13 -12.12
C ARG A 130 -3.27 27.22 -11.61
N PRO A 131 -2.94 28.24 -12.40
CA PRO A 131 -2.09 29.33 -11.90
C PRO A 131 -2.62 29.92 -10.59
N GLY A 132 -1.78 29.86 -9.53
CA GLY A 132 -2.10 30.35 -8.20
C GLY A 132 -3.08 29.50 -7.36
N VAL A 133 -3.58 28.36 -7.86
CA VAL A 133 -4.60 27.58 -7.15
C VAL A 133 -4.33 26.07 -7.27
N ALA A 134 -4.40 25.36 -6.15
CA ALA A 134 -4.46 23.90 -6.09
C ALA A 134 -5.83 23.44 -5.55
N GLU A 135 -6.54 22.66 -6.33
CA GLU A 135 -7.75 21.96 -5.91
C GLU A 135 -7.38 20.53 -5.50
N VAL A 136 -7.57 20.18 -4.24
CA VAL A 136 -7.25 18.87 -3.66
C VAL A 136 -8.54 18.15 -3.32
N THR A 137 -8.81 17.06 -4.03
CA THR A 137 -9.96 16.19 -3.79
C THR A 137 -9.54 14.95 -3.02
N LEU A 138 -10.20 14.70 -1.91
CA LEU A 138 -9.99 13.57 -1.01
C LEU A 138 -11.14 12.59 -1.15
N ALA A 139 -10.85 11.33 -1.47
CA ALA A 139 -11.81 10.24 -1.31
C ALA A 139 -11.38 9.43 -0.07
N ILE A 140 -12.16 9.55 0.99
CA ILE A 140 -11.85 9.04 2.33
C ILE A 140 -12.73 7.83 2.61
N GLN A 141 -12.11 6.66 2.69
CA GLN A 141 -12.79 5.45 3.16
C GLN A 141 -12.89 5.53 4.69
N ALA A 142 -14.09 5.74 5.19
CA ALA A 142 -14.33 5.91 6.61
C ALA A 142 -15.54 5.11 7.08
N GLN A 143 -15.53 4.77 8.35
CA GLN A 143 -16.66 4.22 9.09
C GLN A 143 -16.96 5.15 10.27
N GLY A 144 -18.21 5.58 10.39
CA GLY A 144 -18.71 6.49 11.42
C GLY A 144 -20.10 6.98 11.04
N LEU A 145 -20.77 7.63 11.97
CA LEU A 145 -22.13 8.20 11.81
C LEU A 145 -22.10 9.71 11.54
N SER A 146 -20.98 10.37 11.88
CA SER A 146 -20.78 11.82 11.70
C SER A 146 -20.05 12.11 10.39
N ASP A 147 -20.04 13.41 10.03
CA ASP A 147 -19.26 13.91 8.91
C ASP A 147 -17.76 13.71 9.14
N VAL A 148 -17.06 13.47 8.04
CA VAL A 148 -15.60 13.54 8.00
C VAL A 148 -15.18 15.01 7.91
N HIS A 149 -14.20 15.40 8.71
CA HIS A 149 -13.52 16.70 8.63
C HIS A 149 -12.13 16.52 8.07
N ALA A 150 -11.74 17.35 7.12
CA ALA A 150 -10.40 17.36 6.55
C ALA A 150 -9.79 18.75 6.62
N SER A 151 -8.49 18.85 6.87
CA SER A 151 -7.76 20.13 6.85
C SER A 151 -6.40 19.97 6.15
N LEU A 152 -6.04 20.99 5.36
CA LEU A 152 -4.79 21.07 4.62
C LEU A 152 -4.44 22.53 4.37
N CYS A 153 -3.20 22.97 4.69
CA CYS A 153 -2.75 24.36 4.50
C CYS A 153 -3.68 25.41 5.14
N GLY A 154 -4.30 25.11 6.29
CA GLY A 154 -5.25 26.02 6.94
C GLY A 154 -6.67 26.01 6.35
N VAL A 155 -6.88 25.39 5.18
CA VAL A 155 -8.21 25.20 4.59
C VAL A 155 -8.87 23.99 5.20
N GLN A 156 -10.17 24.09 5.47
CA GLN A 156 -10.97 23.02 6.06
C GLN A 156 -12.18 22.69 5.18
N GLY A 157 -12.60 21.42 5.23
CA GLY A 157 -13.79 20.95 4.54
C GLY A 157 -14.41 19.77 5.28
N THR A 158 -15.71 19.56 5.05
CA THR A 158 -16.46 18.46 5.65
C THR A 158 -17.32 17.78 4.61
N ALA A 159 -17.58 16.47 4.81
CA ALA A 159 -18.51 15.72 3.99
C ALA A 159 -19.09 14.53 4.74
N PRO A 160 -20.37 14.17 4.48
CA PRO A 160 -20.97 12.97 5.06
C PRO A 160 -20.35 11.70 4.50
N VAL A 161 -20.27 10.67 5.35
CA VAL A 161 -19.92 9.32 4.92
C VAL A 161 -21.13 8.69 4.22
N ARG A 162 -21.00 8.37 2.94
CA ARG A 162 -22.03 7.69 2.14
C ARG A 162 -21.45 6.40 1.56
N HIS A 163 -22.08 5.27 1.87
CA HIS A 163 -21.61 3.94 1.45
C HIS A 163 -20.13 3.68 1.79
N GLY A 164 -19.69 4.16 2.98
CA GLY A 164 -18.32 3.98 3.45
C GLY A 164 -17.29 4.97 2.88
N VAL A 165 -17.72 5.96 2.09
CA VAL A 165 -16.82 6.96 1.49
C VAL A 165 -17.33 8.38 1.74
N ALA A 166 -16.45 9.27 2.18
CA ALA A 166 -16.65 10.71 2.16
C ALA A 166 -15.78 11.35 1.07
N ARG A 167 -16.30 12.39 0.40
CA ARG A 167 -15.54 13.16 -0.60
C ARG A 167 -15.45 14.60 -0.18
N VAL A 168 -14.23 15.09 0.03
CA VAL A 168 -13.94 16.48 0.43
C VAL A 168 -13.05 17.10 -0.62
N THR A 169 -13.41 18.29 -1.09
CA THR A 169 -12.56 19.12 -1.97
C THR A 169 -12.09 20.34 -1.21
N LEU A 170 -10.80 20.63 -1.24
CA LEU A 170 -10.15 21.77 -0.61
C LEU A 170 -9.48 22.61 -1.70
N THR A 171 -9.83 23.90 -1.77
CA THR A 171 -9.20 24.85 -2.68
C THR A 171 -8.16 25.65 -1.92
N ILE A 172 -6.92 25.58 -2.36
CA ILE A 172 -5.77 26.22 -1.71
C ILE A 172 -5.23 27.28 -2.67
N ASP A 173 -5.34 28.53 -2.23
CA ASP A 173 -4.80 29.68 -2.96
C ASP A 173 -3.30 29.84 -2.67
N ASP A 174 -2.54 30.24 -3.68
CA ASP A 174 -1.09 30.44 -3.65
C ASP A 174 -0.32 29.31 -2.95
N PRO A 175 -0.51 28.03 -3.38
CA PRO A 175 0.07 26.88 -2.71
C PRO A 175 1.59 26.89 -2.80
N GLN A 176 2.27 26.61 -1.68
CA GLN A 176 3.70 26.29 -1.71
C GLN A 176 3.89 24.93 -2.38
N LEU A 177 4.41 24.94 -3.61
CA LEU A 177 4.54 23.74 -4.42
C LEU A 177 5.74 22.89 -4.00
N TRP A 178 5.56 21.59 -4.08
CA TRP A 178 6.62 20.62 -3.96
C TRP A 178 7.38 20.48 -5.30
N TRP A 179 8.71 20.40 -5.23
CA TRP A 179 9.58 20.16 -6.37
C TRP A 179 10.47 18.94 -6.16
N PRO A 180 10.88 18.24 -7.22
CA PRO A 180 11.90 17.20 -7.12
C PRO A 180 13.24 17.73 -6.61
N ALA A 181 14.06 16.86 -6.04
CA ALA A 181 15.41 17.21 -5.58
C ALA A 181 16.21 17.92 -6.70
N GLY A 182 16.84 19.04 -6.35
CA GLY A 182 17.61 19.87 -7.25
C GLY A 182 16.79 20.79 -8.18
N GLN A 183 15.45 20.77 -8.10
CA GLN A 183 14.57 21.61 -8.92
C GLN A 183 13.86 22.72 -8.12
N GLY A 184 13.84 22.62 -6.81
CA GLY A 184 13.23 23.57 -5.91
C GLY A 184 12.96 22.96 -4.52
N PRO A 185 12.20 23.65 -3.65
CA PRO A 185 11.93 23.21 -2.30
C PRO A 185 10.99 21.97 -2.29
N GLN A 186 11.30 21.02 -1.41
CA GLN A 186 10.47 19.80 -1.22
C GLN A 186 9.45 20.02 -0.09
N VAL A 187 8.56 21.00 -0.28
CA VAL A 187 7.55 21.36 0.73
C VAL A 187 6.53 20.25 0.87
N LEU A 188 6.30 19.79 2.10
CA LEU A 188 5.26 18.83 2.44
C LEU A 188 4.30 19.45 3.44
N HIS A 189 3.01 19.30 3.19
CA HIS A 189 1.93 19.81 4.02
C HIS A 189 1.23 18.68 4.77
N ASP A 190 0.85 18.91 6.01
CA ASP A 190 0.10 17.95 6.80
C ASP A 190 -1.39 17.98 6.40
N LEU A 191 -1.85 16.90 5.81
CA LEU A 191 -3.26 16.60 5.64
C LEU A 191 -3.76 15.88 6.87
N VAL A 192 -4.73 16.45 7.56
CA VAL A 192 -5.37 15.86 8.74
C VAL A 192 -6.81 15.52 8.40
N VAL A 193 -7.23 14.30 8.69
CA VAL A 193 -8.61 13.83 8.52
C VAL A 193 -9.11 13.29 9.85
N THR A 194 -10.32 13.62 10.24
CA THR A 194 -10.95 13.13 11.47
C THR A 194 -12.41 12.72 11.23
N VAL A 195 -12.87 11.72 11.99
CA VAL A 195 -14.28 11.30 12.10
C VAL A 195 -14.50 10.70 13.49
N GLU A 196 -15.42 11.28 14.28
CA GLU A 196 -15.83 10.80 15.61
C GLU A 196 -14.65 10.42 16.54
N GLY A 197 -13.58 11.22 16.56
CA GLY A 197 -12.37 10.93 17.36
C GLY A 197 -11.31 10.07 16.66
N ALA A 198 -11.65 9.32 15.61
CA ALA A 198 -10.63 8.71 14.75
C ALA A 198 -9.88 9.79 13.97
N ARG A 199 -8.56 9.67 13.88
CA ARG A 199 -7.69 10.64 13.22
C ARG A 199 -6.67 9.94 12.32
N ALA A 200 -6.49 10.47 11.12
CA ALA A 200 -5.39 10.11 10.22
C ALA A 200 -4.64 11.36 9.76
N THR A 201 -3.33 11.27 9.67
CA THR A 201 -2.47 12.34 9.14
C THR A 201 -1.61 11.80 8.02
N ARG A 202 -1.49 12.55 6.93
CA ARG A 202 -0.58 12.27 5.81
C ARG A 202 0.19 13.52 5.44
N ARG A 203 1.45 13.39 5.12
CA ARG A 203 2.25 14.47 4.53
C ARG A 203 2.16 14.37 3.02
N ILE A 204 1.72 15.44 2.37
CA ILE A 204 1.55 15.50 0.91
C ILE A 204 2.28 16.70 0.32
N GLY A 205 2.87 16.53 -0.86
CA GLY A 205 3.40 17.62 -1.65
C GLY A 205 2.35 18.09 -2.65
N LEU A 206 2.11 19.40 -2.73
CA LEU A 206 1.23 19.97 -3.75
C LEU A 206 2.01 20.16 -5.04
N ARG A 207 1.62 19.42 -6.10
CA ARG A 207 2.28 19.45 -7.39
C ARG A 207 1.39 18.98 -8.52
N ASP A 208 1.55 19.57 -9.68
CA ASP A 208 1.09 19.01 -10.96
C ASP A 208 2.22 18.14 -11.54
N MET A 209 1.93 16.89 -11.84
CA MET A 209 2.89 15.97 -12.43
C MET A 209 2.27 15.30 -13.65
N ARG A 210 2.93 15.45 -14.80
CA ARG A 210 2.45 14.95 -16.09
C ARG A 210 3.50 14.08 -16.77
N LEU A 211 3.02 12.98 -17.33
CA LEU A 211 3.77 12.22 -18.32
C LEU A 211 3.47 12.81 -19.69
N VAL A 212 4.52 13.27 -20.37
CA VAL A 212 4.42 13.83 -21.72
C VAL A 212 4.84 12.76 -22.72
N SER A 213 3.95 12.44 -23.65
CA SER A 213 4.21 11.46 -24.71
C SER A 213 3.58 11.97 -26.01
N GLU A 214 4.39 12.66 -26.79
CA GLU A 214 3.98 13.32 -28.04
C GLU A 214 4.65 12.67 -29.24
N PRO A 215 3.99 12.62 -30.42
CA PRO A 215 4.61 12.17 -31.65
C PRO A 215 5.79 13.07 -32.01
N ASP A 216 6.88 12.46 -32.49
CA ASP A 216 8.04 13.15 -33.08
C ASP A 216 8.54 12.43 -34.34
N ALA A 217 9.60 12.91 -34.96
CA ALA A 217 10.13 12.33 -36.17
C ALA A 217 10.68 10.90 -36.04
N ALA A 218 11.03 10.48 -34.81
CA ALA A 218 11.56 9.15 -34.48
C ALA A 218 10.51 8.20 -33.87
N GLY A 219 9.30 8.72 -33.51
CA GLY A 219 8.25 7.92 -32.93
C GLY A 219 7.39 8.70 -31.90
N ARG A 220 7.59 8.47 -30.63
CA ARG A 220 6.91 9.19 -29.53
C ARG A 220 7.89 9.53 -28.42
N SER A 221 7.84 10.77 -27.97
CA SER A 221 8.61 11.21 -26.82
C SER A 221 8.12 10.53 -25.52
N PHE A 222 8.97 10.48 -24.53
CA PHE A 222 8.64 10.07 -23.19
C PHE A 222 9.34 11.00 -22.20
N GLY A 223 8.59 11.85 -21.54
CA GLY A 223 9.13 12.85 -20.63
C GLY A 223 8.25 13.07 -19.40
N VAL A 224 8.85 13.62 -18.37
CA VAL A 224 8.14 13.99 -17.12
C VAL A 224 8.16 15.52 -17.00
N GLN A 225 7.01 16.09 -16.66
CA GLN A 225 6.89 17.48 -16.25
C GLN A 225 6.39 17.57 -14.83
N VAL A 226 6.98 18.47 -14.04
CA VAL A 226 6.51 18.81 -12.70
C VAL A 226 6.27 20.31 -12.65
N ASN A 227 5.06 20.71 -12.26
CA ASN A 227 4.61 22.11 -12.20
C ASN A 227 4.91 22.87 -13.51
N GLY A 228 4.66 22.22 -14.66
CA GLY A 228 4.89 22.77 -15.99
C GLY A 228 6.35 22.79 -16.47
N ARG A 229 7.33 22.37 -15.65
CA ARG A 229 8.74 22.31 -16.01
C ARG A 229 9.13 20.88 -16.39
N ALA A 230 9.81 20.72 -17.52
CA ALA A 230 10.40 19.43 -17.90
C ALA A 230 11.50 19.03 -16.91
N VAL A 231 11.47 17.76 -16.47
CA VAL A 231 12.41 17.20 -15.51
C VAL A 231 13.08 15.98 -16.11
N PHE A 232 14.41 15.96 -16.08
CA PHE A 232 15.15 14.74 -16.35
C PHE A 232 15.04 13.80 -15.16
N ALA A 233 14.33 12.68 -15.31
CA ALA A 233 14.09 11.70 -14.26
C ALA A 233 15.35 10.85 -14.06
N LYS A 234 16.32 11.37 -13.31
CA LYS A 234 17.52 10.62 -12.90
C LYS A 234 17.13 9.47 -11.98
N GLY A 235 17.64 8.30 -12.25
CA GLY A 235 17.33 7.11 -11.47
C GLY A 235 18.36 6.00 -11.64
N ALA A 236 18.18 4.97 -10.86
CA ALA A 236 18.96 3.74 -10.93
C ALA A 236 18.02 2.54 -10.67
N ASN A 237 18.44 1.37 -11.11
CA ASN A 237 17.77 0.14 -10.73
C ASN A 237 18.12 -0.19 -9.28
N TRP A 238 17.10 -0.43 -8.47
CA TRP A 238 17.26 -0.83 -7.08
C TRP A 238 16.65 -2.21 -6.87
N ILE A 239 17.47 -3.14 -6.41
CA ILE A 239 17.01 -4.46 -5.97
C ILE A 239 16.86 -4.49 -4.45
N PRO A 240 16.06 -5.40 -3.87
CA PRO A 240 15.95 -5.51 -2.43
C PRO A 240 17.31 -5.69 -1.76
N ALA A 241 17.56 -4.92 -0.71
CA ALA A 241 18.83 -4.93 0.03
C ALA A 241 19.05 -6.21 0.88
N ASP A 242 18.01 -7.01 1.07
CA ASP A 242 18.06 -8.28 1.81
C ASP A 242 17.00 -9.24 1.23
N ALA A 243 17.34 -10.52 1.11
CA ALA A 243 16.41 -11.57 0.68
C ALA A 243 15.24 -11.74 1.66
N LEU A 244 15.42 -11.40 2.92
CA LEU A 244 14.38 -11.38 3.95
C LEU A 244 13.93 -9.92 4.15
N HIS A 245 12.94 -9.48 3.42
CA HIS A 245 12.49 -8.08 3.35
C HIS A 245 12.21 -7.45 4.72
N GLY A 246 11.77 -8.23 5.70
CA GLY A 246 11.52 -7.77 7.07
C GLY A 246 12.77 -7.34 7.84
N ARG A 247 13.97 -7.65 7.32
CA ARG A 247 15.26 -7.25 7.90
C ARG A 247 15.77 -5.91 7.39
N ILE A 248 15.20 -5.40 6.30
CA ILE A 248 15.61 -4.12 5.70
C ILE A 248 15.27 -2.98 6.67
N THR A 249 16.29 -2.20 7.03
CA THR A 249 16.14 -1.04 7.92
C THR A 249 16.41 0.27 7.18
N VAL A 250 15.85 1.37 7.68
CA VAL A 250 16.09 2.71 7.13
C VAL A 250 17.60 3.06 7.18
N ASP A 251 18.30 2.69 8.26
CA ASP A 251 19.72 2.97 8.39
C ASP A 251 20.57 2.13 7.46
N GLY A 252 20.18 0.86 7.23
CA GLY A 252 20.81 0.00 6.22
C GLY A 252 20.69 0.59 4.81
N VAL A 253 19.50 1.03 4.43
CA VAL A 253 19.28 1.69 3.13
C VAL A 253 20.06 3.00 3.03
N ARG A 254 20.09 3.81 4.11
CA ARG A 254 20.89 5.05 4.13
C ARG A 254 22.37 4.76 3.94
N GLY A 255 22.91 3.75 4.62
CA GLY A 255 24.31 3.34 4.46
C GLY A 255 24.65 2.95 3.03
N LEU A 256 23.77 2.19 2.35
CA LEU A 256 23.96 1.83 0.94
C LEU A 256 23.91 3.02 -0.01
N LEU A 257 23.13 4.06 0.31
CA LEU A 257 23.04 5.27 -0.52
C LEU A 257 24.23 6.24 -0.29
N GLN A 258 24.96 6.09 0.80
CA GLN A 258 26.11 6.94 1.17
C GLN A 258 27.45 6.32 0.78
N SER A 259 27.49 5.03 0.47
CA SER A 259 28.70 4.30 0.02
C SER A 259 28.92 4.41 -1.49
#